data_0c6378aa8614e0a5099a104480a83bfe
#
_entry.id   0c6378aa8614e0a5099a104480a83bfe
#
_cell.length_a   1.000
_cell.length_b   1.000
_cell.length_c   1.000
_cell.angle_alpha   90.00
_cell.angle_beta   90.00
_cell.angle_gamma   90.00
#
_symmetry.space_group_name_H-M   'P 1'
#
loop_
_entity.id
_entity.type
_entity.pdbx_description
1 polymer ?
#
loop_
_entity_poly.entity_id
_entity_poly.type
_entity_poly.pdbx_seq_one_letter_code
_entity_poly.pdbx_strand_id
1 'polypeptide(L)'
;IIVAINKCDLPDKNISKIKNEMMQFELIAEDLSGDTLFVEVSATKKINLDKLKEAILLQSEILDLQASFSGQARGVVIESKIDKGKGPVSTILISNGQLKKGDYFICGDTWGKIRAMINYEGKNVDEALPSTPVEILGMNSSAFAGAEFMVTESEEDAKKMSEFKKNNSTKGQTLAKDKTTLFEKTSNKDELNIIIKSDVQGSSEALKMAVNKIEHDEVEPKIILSDIGMINETDVSLAKASNAILIGFNVKPNREAKKLAEDQKIEIKYFNIIYEALEYVEKSLSGLLEPDIKETVLGSAEIQKIFKVSNAGKIAGSKVLNGEIKSKSKARVIRDGIVVFNGEIQSVFREKNQV
;
A
#
# COMPACT_ATOMS: atom_id res chain seq x y z
N ILE A 1 -0.54 -6.99 27.62
CA ILE A 1 -1.25 -7.17 26.33
C ILE A 1 -2.51 -7.99 26.56
N ILE A 2 -3.60 -7.69 25.86
CA ILE A 2 -4.84 -8.47 25.86
C ILE A 2 -5.16 -8.79 24.40
N VAL A 3 -5.47 -10.04 24.11
CA VAL A 3 -5.86 -10.51 22.79
C VAL A 3 -7.36 -10.74 22.73
N ALA A 4 -8.07 -9.96 21.93
CA ALA A 4 -9.50 -10.14 21.68
C ALA A 4 -9.71 -10.90 20.37
N ILE A 5 -10.10 -12.17 20.46
CA ILE A 5 -10.43 -13.00 19.30
C ILE A 5 -11.86 -12.65 18.85
N ASN A 6 -11.97 -11.84 17.81
CA ASN A 6 -13.28 -11.40 17.30
C ASN A 6 -13.92 -12.42 16.37
N LYS A 7 -15.21 -12.19 16.06
CA LYS A 7 -16.05 -13.04 15.21
C LYS A 7 -16.24 -14.47 15.74
N CYS A 8 -16.27 -14.63 17.07
CA CYS A 8 -16.47 -15.95 17.71
C CYS A 8 -17.87 -16.57 17.41
N ASP A 9 -18.76 -15.83 16.81
CA ASP A 9 -20.09 -16.26 16.36
C ASP A 9 -20.11 -17.01 15.02
N LEU A 10 -19.01 -17.00 14.26
CA LEU A 10 -18.91 -17.71 12.99
C LEU A 10 -18.67 -19.21 13.19
N PRO A 11 -19.26 -20.08 12.34
CA PRO A 11 -19.11 -21.53 12.45
C PRO A 11 -17.67 -22.01 12.18
N ASP A 12 -16.93 -21.32 11.32
CA ASP A 12 -15.59 -21.69 10.88
C ASP A 12 -14.45 -21.16 11.79
N LYS A 13 -14.81 -20.71 13.00
CA LYS A 13 -13.82 -20.22 13.96
C LYS A 13 -12.83 -21.31 14.35
N ASN A 14 -11.54 -21.00 14.23
CA ASN A 14 -10.48 -21.88 14.71
C ASN A 14 -9.62 -21.17 15.74
N ILE A 15 -10.09 -21.18 16.98
CA ILE A 15 -9.44 -20.48 18.11
C ILE A 15 -8.05 -21.05 18.39
N SER A 16 -7.92 -22.39 18.35
CA SER A 16 -6.64 -23.06 18.58
C SER A 16 -5.58 -22.66 17.55
N LYS A 17 -5.97 -22.50 16.29
CA LYS A 17 -5.06 -22.03 15.24
C LYS A 17 -4.60 -20.59 15.52
N ILE A 18 -5.51 -19.70 15.91
CA ILE A 18 -5.17 -18.29 16.25
C ILE A 18 -4.21 -18.24 17.45
N LYS A 19 -4.48 -19.02 18.51
CA LYS A 19 -3.57 -19.09 19.67
C LYS A 19 -2.18 -19.58 19.28
N ASN A 20 -2.09 -20.61 18.44
CA ASN A 20 -0.81 -21.12 17.95
C ASN A 20 -0.06 -20.10 17.08
N GLU A 21 -0.76 -19.35 16.23
CA GLU A 21 -0.15 -18.26 15.44
C GLU A 21 0.35 -17.12 16.34
N MET A 22 -0.38 -16.79 17.42
CA MET A 22 0.05 -15.77 18.38
C MET A 22 1.29 -16.17 19.18
N MET A 23 1.50 -17.48 19.42
CA MET A 23 2.73 -17.97 20.05
C MET A 23 4.01 -17.64 19.26
N GLN A 24 3.92 -17.49 17.93
CA GLN A 24 5.05 -17.06 17.11
C GLN A 24 5.48 -15.61 17.41
N PHE A 25 4.60 -14.82 17.99
CA PHE A 25 4.85 -13.45 18.45
C PHE A 25 5.08 -13.35 19.96
N GLU A 26 5.43 -14.46 20.60
CA GLU A 26 5.66 -14.55 22.06
C GLU A 26 4.41 -14.23 22.90
N LEU A 27 3.21 -14.27 22.31
CA LEU A 27 1.94 -14.07 23.00
C LEU A 27 1.35 -15.43 23.36
N ILE A 28 1.65 -15.90 24.56
CA ILE A 28 1.21 -17.21 25.07
C ILE A 28 -0.03 -17.00 25.93
N ALA A 29 -1.10 -17.74 25.64
CA ALA A 29 -2.36 -17.65 26.38
C ALA A 29 -2.23 -18.27 27.78
N GLU A 30 -3.01 -17.77 28.75
CA GLU A 30 -3.02 -18.27 30.14
C GLU A 30 -3.34 -19.77 30.22
N ASP A 31 -4.23 -20.28 29.38
CA ASP A 31 -4.56 -21.71 29.32
C ASP A 31 -3.41 -22.58 28.78
N LEU A 32 -2.40 -21.96 28.18
CA LEU A 32 -1.15 -22.57 27.73
C LEU A 32 0.04 -22.19 28.65
N SER A 33 -0.24 -21.78 29.88
CA SER A 33 0.75 -21.36 30.89
C SER A 33 1.52 -20.09 30.54
N GLY A 34 0.92 -19.19 29.76
CA GLY A 34 1.44 -17.86 29.45
C GLY A 34 0.83 -16.75 30.29
N ASP A 35 1.23 -15.52 30.02
CA ASP A 35 0.82 -14.32 30.75
C ASP A 35 -0.18 -13.45 29.99
N THR A 36 -0.61 -13.88 28.82
CA THR A 36 -1.47 -13.08 27.95
C THR A 36 -2.94 -13.48 28.09
N LEU A 37 -3.79 -12.51 28.42
CA LEU A 37 -5.23 -12.70 28.48
C LEU A 37 -5.82 -12.81 27.09
N PHE A 38 -6.53 -13.90 26.81
CA PHE A 38 -7.26 -14.11 25.56
C PHE A 38 -8.77 -14.10 25.81
N VAL A 39 -9.50 -13.23 25.13
CA VAL A 39 -10.95 -13.10 25.27
C VAL A 39 -11.62 -13.31 23.91
N GLU A 40 -12.48 -14.33 23.83
CA GLU A 40 -13.31 -14.57 22.64
C GLU A 40 -14.50 -13.63 22.63
N VAL A 41 -14.65 -12.82 21.59
CA VAL A 41 -15.71 -11.81 21.48
C VAL A 41 -16.43 -11.86 20.14
N SER A 42 -17.65 -11.36 20.08
CA SER A 42 -18.31 -10.95 18.84
C SER A 42 -18.79 -9.52 18.97
N ALA A 43 -18.17 -8.63 18.24
CA ALA A 43 -18.55 -7.22 18.22
C ALA A 43 -19.97 -7.04 17.64
N THR A 44 -20.32 -7.77 16.58
CA THR A 44 -21.63 -7.70 15.91
C THR A 44 -22.75 -8.21 16.79
N LYS A 45 -22.56 -9.36 17.45
CA LYS A 45 -23.55 -9.97 18.34
C LYS A 45 -23.42 -9.54 19.79
N LYS A 46 -22.47 -8.68 20.11
CA LYS A 46 -22.19 -8.18 21.47
C LYS A 46 -21.93 -9.29 22.48
N ILE A 47 -21.29 -10.40 22.06
CA ILE A 47 -20.96 -11.53 22.92
C ILE A 47 -19.65 -11.24 23.64
N ASN A 48 -19.61 -11.49 24.96
CA ASN A 48 -18.45 -11.38 25.85
C ASN A 48 -17.74 -10.00 25.86
N LEU A 49 -18.42 -8.91 25.45
CA LEU A 49 -17.83 -7.57 25.52
C LEU A 49 -17.58 -7.12 26.96
N ASP A 50 -18.43 -7.56 27.88
CA ASP A 50 -18.26 -7.25 29.32
C ASP A 50 -17.05 -7.99 29.91
N LYS A 51 -16.80 -9.25 29.51
CA LYS A 51 -15.57 -9.97 29.87
C LYS A 51 -14.31 -9.28 29.35
N LEU A 52 -14.37 -8.72 28.14
CA LEU A 52 -13.25 -7.93 27.63
C LEU A 52 -12.99 -6.67 28.45
N LYS A 53 -14.05 -5.97 28.91
CA LYS A 53 -13.92 -4.82 29.79
C LYS A 53 -13.33 -5.22 31.14
N GLU A 54 -13.80 -6.32 31.72
CA GLU A 54 -13.27 -6.87 32.99
C GLU A 54 -11.79 -7.22 32.86
N ALA A 55 -11.37 -7.86 31.74
CA ALA A 55 -9.97 -8.16 31.47
C ALA A 55 -9.11 -6.89 31.35
N ILE A 56 -9.63 -5.83 30.72
CA ILE A 56 -8.95 -4.53 30.62
C ILE A 56 -8.79 -3.90 32.00
N LEU A 57 -9.84 -3.91 32.84
CA LEU A 57 -9.80 -3.37 34.20
C LEU A 57 -8.79 -4.13 35.05
N LEU A 58 -8.86 -5.47 35.05
CA LEU A 58 -7.92 -6.31 35.79
C LEU A 58 -6.47 -6.05 35.39
N GLN A 59 -6.20 -5.98 34.07
CA GLN A 59 -4.85 -5.71 33.58
C GLN A 59 -4.38 -4.31 33.96
N SER A 60 -5.26 -3.31 33.97
CA SER A 60 -4.91 -1.94 34.39
C SER A 60 -4.59 -1.84 35.89
N GLU A 61 -5.31 -2.59 36.74
CA GLU A 61 -5.03 -2.67 38.17
C GLU A 61 -3.66 -3.34 38.43
N ILE A 62 -3.37 -4.46 37.76
CA ILE A 62 -2.09 -5.17 37.92
C ILE A 62 -0.91 -4.28 37.49
N LEU A 63 -1.08 -3.45 36.42
CA LEU A 63 -0.02 -2.59 35.93
C LEU A 63 0.19 -1.31 36.75
N ASP A 64 -0.69 -0.98 37.70
CA ASP A 64 -0.65 0.23 38.53
C ASP A 64 -0.27 1.49 37.73
N LEU A 65 -1.02 1.74 36.65
CA LEU A 65 -0.72 2.80 35.70
C LEU A 65 -0.83 4.18 36.35
N GLN A 66 0.28 4.90 36.43
CA GLN A 66 0.37 6.23 37.01
C GLN A 66 0.77 7.25 35.99
N ALA A 67 0.27 8.49 36.12
CA ALA A 67 0.66 9.64 35.31
C ALA A 67 0.84 10.88 36.17
N SER A 68 1.86 11.68 35.86
CA SER A 68 2.03 12.99 36.46
C SER A 68 1.11 14.00 35.80
N PHE A 69 0.35 14.75 36.58
CA PHE A 69 -0.47 15.86 36.14
C PHE A 69 0.28 17.19 36.13
N SER A 70 1.50 17.21 36.63
CA SER A 70 2.34 18.41 36.70
C SER A 70 3.52 18.30 35.73
N GLY A 71 3.99 19.47 35.27
CA GLY A 71 5.14 19.60 34.36
C GLY A 71 4.74 19.66 32.89
N GLN A 72 5.76 19.65 32.04
CA GLN A 72 5.62 19.75 30.58
C GLN A 72 4.91 18.50 30.03
N ALA A 73 3.95 18.74 29.12
CA ALA A 73 3.24 17.63 28.51
C ALA A 73 4.14 16.77 27.62
N ARG A 74 3.95 15.44 27.76
CA ARG A 74 4.52 14.42 26.88
C ARG A 74 3.40 13.52 26.39
N GLY A 75 3.55 13.01 25.20
CA GLY A 75 2.54 12.15 24.59
C GLY A 75 3.04 11.51 23.31
N VAL A 76 2.12 10.95 22.57
CA VAL A 76 2.37 10.28 21.30
C VAL A 76 1.34 10.72 20.28
N VAL A 77 1.78 10.88 19.03
CA VAL A 77 0.89 11.14 17.89
C VAL A 77 0.14 9.87 17.54
N ILE A 78 -1.19 9.93 17.56
CA ILE A 78 -2.03 8.84 17.11
C ILE A 78 -2.24 8.92 15.60
N GLU A 79 -2.50 10.12 15.09
CA GLU A 79 -2.80 10.35 13.68
C GLU A 79 -2.46 11.79 13.28
N SER A 80 -2.16 11.99 12.00
CA SER A 80 -1.92 13.31 11.43
C SER A 80 -2.57 13.44 10.07
N LYS A 81 -3.18 14.60 9.82
CA LYS A 81 -3.87 14.93 8.57
C LYS A 81 -3.61 16.38 8.16
N ILE A 82 -3.86 16.69 6.91
CA ILE A 82 -3.85 18.07 6.41
C ILE A 82 -5.28 18.50 6.15
N ASP A 83 -5.79 19.41 6.98
CA ASP A 83 -7.11 20.01 6.82
C ASP A 83 -7.04 21.25 5.92
N LYS A 84 -8.03 21.42 5.03
CA LYS A 84 -8.08 22.52 4.05
C LYS A 84 -8.08 23.93 4.65
N GLY A 85 -8.66 24.07 5.83
CA GLY A 85 -8.84 25.37 6.49
C GLY A 85 -7.91 25.58 7.67
N LYS A 86 -7.49 24.50 8.30
CA LYS A 86 -6.73 24.54 9.56
C LYS A 86 -5.22 24.23 9.35
N GLY A 87 -4.85 23.71 8.16
CA GLY A 87 -3.48 23.25 7.87
C GLY A 87 -3.17 21.87 8.49
N PRO A 88 -1.91 21.63 8.89
CA PRO A 88 -1.54 20.39 9.57
C PRO A 88 -2.23 20.27 10.92
N VAL A 89 -2.89 19.16 11.15
CA VAL A 89 -3.63 18.81 12.37
C VAL A 89 -3.20 17.42 12.81
N SER A 90 -2.87 17.26 14.09
CA SER A 90 -2.53 15.96 14.64
C SER A 90 -3.34 15.64 15.89
N THR A 91 -3.76 14.40 16.01
CA THR A 91 -4.37 13.86 17.22
C THR A 91 -3.27 13.31 18.11
N ILE A 92 -3.16 13.82 19.33
CA ILE A 92 -2.15 13.44 20.31
C ILE A 92 -2.84 12.80 21.52
N LEU A 93 -2.26 11.73 22.02
CA LEU A 93 -2.60 11.18 23.31
C LEU A 93 -1.55 11.61 24.32
N ILE A 94 -1.96 12.39 25.32
CA ILE A 94 -1.08 12.87 26.38
C ILE A 94 -0.86 11.74 27.37
N SER A 95 0.40 11.43 27.68
CA SER A 95 0.78 10.42 28.67
C SER A 95 1.18 11.01 30.02
N ASN A 96 1.81 12.18 30.05
CA ASN A 96 2.23 12.86 31.26
C ASN A 96 2.17 14.38 31.10
N GLY A 97 2.09 15.11 32.20
CA GLY A 97 2.08 16.56 32.25
C GLY A 97 0.76 17.17 31.79
N GLN A 98 0.73 18.47 31.66
CA GLN A 98 -0.42 19.25 31.22
C GLN A 98 -0.08 20.05 29.98
N LEU A 99 -0.88 19.90 28.93
CA LEU A 99 -0.74 20.65 27.68
C LEU A 99 -1.65 21.88 27.73
N LYS A 100 -1.10 23.06 27.40
CA LYS A 100 -1.84 24.33 27.39
C LYS A 100 -1.79 24.98 26.01
N LYS A 101 -2.81 25.74 25.72
CA LYS A 101 -2.84 26.60 24.55
C LYS A 101 -1.70 27.64 24.64
N GLY A 102 -0.93 27.78 23.56
CA GLY A 102 0.23 28.67 23.51
C GLY A 102 1.58 27.99 23.77
N ASP A 103 1.59 26.74 24.24
CA ASP A 103 2.82 25.97 24.45
C ASP A 103 3.56 25.73 23.12
N TYR A 104 4.89 25.81 23.18
CA TYR A 104 5.75 25.34 22.10
C TYR A 104 6.03 23.86 22.26
N PHE A 105 6.07 23.15 21.16
CA PHE A 105 6.26 21.71 21.18
C PHE A 105 7.10 21.20 20.04
N ILE A 106 7.68 20.04 20.24
CA ILE A 106 8.28 19.20 19.20
C ILE A 106 7.47 17.93 19.04
N CYS A 107 7.33 17.46 17.81
CA CYS A 107 6.64 16.25 17.46
C CYS A 107 7.38 15.50 16.35
N GLY A 108 8.12 14.45 16.72
CA GLY A 108 9.01 13.80 15.78
C GLY A 108 10.09 14.75 15.24
N ASP A 109 10.07 14.99 13.95
CA ASP A 109 10.97 15.90 13.22
C ASP A 109 10.35 17.30 12.94
N THR A 110 9.11 17.53 13.37
CA THR A 110 8.41 18.80 13.23
C THR A 110 8.22 19.48 14.57
N TRP A 111 7.96 20.77 14.55
CA TRP A 111 7.70 21.59 15.72
C TRP A 111 6.56 22.56 15.46
N GLY A 112 6.07 23.19 16.50
CA GLY A 112 5.01 24.19 16.37
C GLY A 112 4.66 24.88 17.67
N LYS A 113 3.60 25.70 17.61
CA LYS A 113 2.97 26.34 18.76
C LYS A 113 1.50 25.99 18.80
N ILE A 114 0.99 25.56 19.95
CA ILE A 114 -0.42 25.23 20.12
C ILE A 114 -1.29 26.45 19.89
N ARG A 115 -1.97 26.51 18.76
CA ARG A 115 -2.93 27.57 18.42
C ARG A 115 -4.33 27.29 18.95
N ALA A 116 -4.75 26.03 18.85
CA ALA A 116 -6.01 25.54 19.37
C ALA A 116 -5.90 24.04 19.67
N MET A 117 -6.71 23.58 20.59
CA MET A 117 -6.91 22.17 20.91
C MET A 117 -8.40 21.85 20.84
N ILE A 118 -8.73 20.69 20.28
CA ILE A 118 -10.10 20.22 20.12
C ILE A 118 -10.18 18.84 20.78
N ASN A 119 -11.14 18.67 21.68
CA ASN A 119 -11.35 17.37 22.34
C ASN A 119 -12.11 16.38 21.43
N TYR A 120 -12.30 15.17 21.92
CA TYR A 120 -13.02 14.10 21.22
C TYR A 120 -14.50 14.42 20.95
N GLU A 121 -15.09 15.43 21.63
CA GLU A 121 -16.45 15.92 21.39
C GLU A 121 -16.50 17.02 20.30
N GLY A 122 -15.35 17.43 19.75
CA GLY A 122 -15.27 18.53 18.79
C GLY A 122 -15.30 19.94 19.40
N LYS A 123 -15.12 20.04 20.74
CA LYS A 123 -15.11 21.33 21.46
C LYS A 123 -13.68 21.84 21.63
N ASN A 124 -13.49 23.15 21.50
CA ASN A 124 -12.22 23.79 21.83
C ASN A 124 -11.97 23.69 23.34
N VAL A 125 -10.75 23.33 23.70
CA VAL A 125 -10.27 23.27 25.09
C VAL A 125 -8.96 24.05 25.23
N ASP A 126 -8.74 24.69 26.36
CA ASP A 126 -7.53 25.47 26.62
C ASP A 126 -6.44 24.65 27.31
N GLU A 127 -6.80 23.51 27.89
CA GLU A 127 -5.89 22.58 28.57
C GLU A 127 -6.29 21.14 28.26
N ALA A 128 -5.28 20.25 28.29
CA ALA A 128 -5.48 18.81 28.18
C ALA A 128 -4.58 18.06 29.17
N LEU A 129 -5.17 17.08 29.82
CA LEU A 129 -4.56 16.26 30.89
C LEU A 129 -4.09 14.91 30.37
N PRO A 130 -3.28 14.15 31.13
CA PRO A 130 -2.92 12.78 30.79
C PRO A 130 -4.12 11.90 30.49
N SER A 131 -3.93 10.92 29.60
CA SER A 131 -4.96 10.01 29.09
C SER A 131 -6.07 10.68 28.25
N THR A 132 -5.90 11.96 27.90
CA THR A 132 -6.87 12.70 27.08
C THR A 132 -6.37 12.79 25.64
N PRO A 133 -7.12 12.26 24.65
CA PRO A 133 -6.82 12.49 23.25
C PRO A 133 -7.28 13.89 22.84
N VAL A 134 -6.40 14.64 22.19
CA VAL A 134 -6.71 15.99 21.69
C VAL A 134 -6.19 16.18 20.27
N GLU A 135 -7.00 16.82 19.45
CA GLU A 135 -6.59 17.32 18.15
C GLU A 135 -5.91 18.65 18.33
N ILE A 136 -4.65 18.80 17.91
CA ILE A 136 -3.89 20.04 18.02
C ILE A 136 -3.72 20.73 16.67
N LEU A 137 -3.73 22.05 16.70
CA LEU A 137 -3.48 22.93 15.57
C LEU A 137 -2.26 23.82 15.86
N GLY A 138 -1.47 24.10 14.82
CA GLY A 138 -0.33 24.98 14.95
C GLY A 138 1.03 24.35 14.66
N MET A 139 1.01 23.16 14.08
CA MET A 139 2.21 22.49 13.55
C MET A 139 2.68 23.16 12.25
N ASN A 140 3.97 23.12 11.98
CA ASN A 140 4.54 23.61 10.73
C ASN A 140 4.43 22.59 9.58
N SER A 141 4.47 21.30 9.89
CA SER A 141 4.25 20.20 8.95
C SER A 141 3.53 19.06 9.66
N SER A 142 3.04 18.06 8.93
CA SER A 142 2.44 16.87 9.55
C SER A 142 3.50 16.03 10.23
N ALA A 143 3.14 15.45 11.37
CA ALA A 143 3.99 14.51 12.10
C ALA A 143 3.64 13.06 11.71
N PHE A 144 4.54 12.13 11.96
CA PHE A 144 4.28 10.71 11.77
C PHE A 144 3.46 10.14 12.92
N ALA A 145 2.56 9.19 12.62
CA ALA A 145 1.88 8.42 13.65
C ALA A 145 2.90 7.63 14.47
N GLY A 146 2.72 7.60 15.79
CA GLY A 146 3.70 7.03 16.72
C GLY A 146 4.86 7.97 17.09
N ALA A 147 4.96 9.16 16.48
CA ALA A 147 6.00 10.13 16.85
C ALA A 147 5.81 10.62 18.30
N GLU A 148 6.91 10.76 19.01
CA GLU A 148 6.93 11.33 20.34
C GLU A 148 6.59 12.82 20.31
N PHE A 149 5.65 13.22 21.17
CA PHE A 149 5.26 14.61 21.38
C PHE A 149 5.82 15.11 22.72
N MET A 150 6.40 16.29 22.73
CA MET A 150 6.92 16.90 23.95
C MET A 150 6.82 18.43 23.89
N VAL A 151 6.33 19.03 24.98
CA VAL A 151 6.34 20.49 25.16
C VAL A 151 7.77 20.94 25.48
N THR A 152 8.17 22.08 24.96
CA THR A 152 9.47 22.72 25.15
C THR A 152 9.32 24.07 25.85
N GLU A 153 10.40 24.57 26.46
CA GLU A 153 10.34 25.85 27.19
C GLU A 153 10.31 27.06 26.23
N SER A 154 10.93 26.92 25.07
CA SER A 154 11.01 27.99 24.11
C SER A 154 10.84 27.51 22.65
N GLU A 155 10.57 28.47 21.76
CA GLU A 155 10.54 28.24 20.32
C GLU A 155 11.90 27.80 19.79
N GLU A 156 12.98 28.39 20.32
CA GLU A 156 14.34 28.08 19.89
C GLU A 156 14.71 26.63 20.20
N ASP A 157 14.31 26.13 21.38
CA ASP A 157 14.57 24.75 21.76
C ASP A 157 13.77 23.78 20.88
N ALA A 158 12.51 24.09 20.59
CA ALA A 158 11.69 23.30 19.68
C ALA A 158 12.34 23.20 18.29
N LYS A 159 12.85 24.31 17.74
CA LYS A 159 13.53 24.35 16.44
C LYS A 159 14.81 23.52 16.46
N LYS A 160 15.71 23.76 17.42
CA LYS A 160 16.99 23.04 17.53
C LYS A 160 16.80 21.54 17.63
N MET A 161 15.85 21.10 18.47
CA MET A 161 15.52 19.68 18.64
C MET A 161 14.94 19.07 17.36
N SER A 162 14.06 19.78 16.65
CA SER A 162 13.48 19.37 15.38
C SER A 162 14.56 19.19 14.31
N GLU A 163 15.45 20.15 14.14
CA GLU A 163 16.56 20.08 13.20
C GLU A 163 17.52 18.93 13.51
N PHE A 164 17.83 18.71 14.78
CA PHE A 164 18.66 17.59 15.22
C PHE A 164 18.02 16.23 14.88
N LYS A 165 16.73 16.04 15.19
CA LYS A 165 16.01 14.82 14.85
C LYS A 165 15.93 14.61 13.34
N LYS A 166 15.67 15.67 12.56
CA LYS A 166 15.62 15.62 11.10
C LYS A 166 16.97 15.22 10.48
N ASN A 167 18.06 15.77 10.96
CA ASN A 167 19.41 15.45 10.48
C ASN A 167 19.80 14.00 10.78
N ASN A 168 19.37 13.46 11.92
CA ASN A 168 19.65 12.07 12.29
C ASN A 168 18.80 11.07 11.51
N SER A 169 17.55 11.37 11.22
CA SER A 169 16.68 10.53 10.38
C SER A 169 17.19 10.46 8.93
N THR A 170 17.70 11.57 8.39
CA THR A 170 18.28 11.60 7.04
C THR A 170 19.59 10.80 6.96
N LYS A 171 20.44 10.85 8.00
CA LYS A 171 21.68 10.05 8.04
C LYS A 171 21.43 8.55 8.14
N GLY A 172 20.39 8.13 8.87
CA GLY A 172 20.01 6.73 8.97
C GLY A 172 19.50 6.16 7.64
N GLN A 173 18.75 6.96 6.88
CA GLN A 173 18.24 6.56 5.56
C GLN A 173 19.29 6.52 4.46
N THR A 174 20.28 7.43 4.48
CA THR A 174 21.41 7.40 3.53
C THR A 174 22.32 6.18 3.75
N LEU A 175 22.63 5.83 4.99
CA LEU A 175 23.46 4.66 5.30
C LEU A 175 22.77 3.32 4.99
N ALA A 176 21.43 3.27 5.02
CA ALA A 176 20.66 2.10 4.60
C ALA A 176 20.56 2.00 3.07
N LYS A 177 20.37 3.12 2.36
CA LYS A 177 20.31 3.15 0.89
C LYS A 177 21.66 2.81 0.25
N ASP A 178 22.78 3.28 0.78
CA ASP A 178 24.11 3.01 0.21
C ASP A 178 24.55 1.55 0.32
N LYS A 179 24.00 0.78 1.28
CA LYS A 179 24.26 -0.65 1.38
C LYS A 179 23.40 -1.50 0.46
N THR A 180 22.18 -1.06 0.14
CA THR A 180 21.25 -1.80 -0.73
C THR A 180 21.54 -1.55 -2.22
N THR A 181 21.95 -0.32 -2.58
CA THR A 181 22.16 0.05 -4.00
C THR A 181 23.42 -0.56 -4.64
N LEU A 182 24.34 -1.12 -3.87
CA LEU A 182 25.55 -1.77 -4.42
C LEU A 182 25.32 -3.23 -4.86
N PHE A 183 24.22 -3.85 -4.43
CA PHE A 183 23.89 -5.25 -4.76
C PHE A 183 22.60 -5.41 -5.58
N GLU A 184 21.79 -4.36 -5.76
CA GLU A 184 20.54 -4.43 -6.52
C GLU A 184 20.68 -3.99 -8.00
N LYS A 185 21.76 -4.35 -8.65
CA LYS A 185 21.84 -4.26 -10.10
C LYS A 185 21.83 -5.66 -10.68
N THR A 186 20.63 -6.18 -10.93
CA THR A 186 20.30 -7.07 -12.06
C THR A 186 18.94 -7.76 -11.88
N SER A 187 17.90 -7.06 -11.55
CA SER A 187 16.56 -7.54 -11.92
C SER A 187 16.14 -6.79 -13.17
N ASN A 188 16.08 -7.44 -14.31
CA ASN A 188 15.45 -6.95 -15.55
C ASN A 188 13.91 -6.95 -15.39
N LYS A 189 13.39 -6.53 -14.21
CA LYS A 189 11.96 -6.41 -14.00
C LYS A 189 11.51 -5.03 -14.43
N ASP A 190 10.39 -4.97 -15.13
CA ASP A 190 9.74 -3.71 -15.43
C ASP A 190 9.21 -3.07 -14.14
N GLU A 191 9.27 -1.74 -14.04
CA GLU A 191 8.82 -1.01 -12.86
C GLU A 191 7.45 -0.38 -13.13
N LEU A 192 6.46 -0.66 -12.26
CA LEU A 192 5.20 0.07 -12.22
C LEU A 192 5.30 1.19 -11.21
N ASN A 193 5.48 2.42 -11.69
CA ASN A 193 5.57 3.59 -10.84
C ASN A 193 4.20 3.99 -10.29
N ILE A 194 4.13 4.25 -8.98
CA ILE A 194 2.89 4.57 -8.26
C ILE A 194 3.10 5.80 -7.39
N ILE A 195 2.14 6.72 -7.44
CA ILE A 195 2.04 7.85 -6.51
C ILE A 195 0.77 7.67 -5.68
N ILE A 196 0.90 7.73 -4.37
CA ILE A 196 -0.19 7.58 -3.41
C ILE A 196 -0.42 8.89 -2.68
N LYS A 197 -1.66 9.38 -2.70
CA LYS A 197 -2.12 10.49 -1.85
C LYS A 197 -3.29 10.00 -1.01
N SER A 198 -3.24 10.24 0.30
CA SER A 198 -4.27 9.80 1.25
C SER A 198 -4.71 10.93 2.18
N ASP A 199 -5.82 10.72 2.87
CA ASP A 199 -6.40 11.65 3.84
C ASP A 199 -5.54 11.75 5.12
N VAL A 200 -5.04 10.62 5.59
CA VAL A 200 -4.27 10.51 6.83
C VAL A 200 -2.99 9.68 6.64
N GLN A 201 -2.02 9.89 7.52
CA GLN A 201 -0.73 9.23 7.48
C GLN A 201 -0.84 7.70 7.58
N GLY A 202 -1.69 7.20 8.48
CA GLY A 202 -1.87 5.76 8.67
C GLY A 202 -2.38 5.04 7.40
N SER A 203 -3.30 5.66 6.66
CA SER A 203 -3.78 5.14 5.37
C SER A 203 -2.68 5.10 4.32
N SER A 204 -1.85 6.14 4.27
CA SER A 204 -0.69 6.22 3.36
C SER A 204 0.31 5.10 3.62
N GLU A 205 0.67 4.88 4.87
CA GLU A 205 1.61 3.84 5.27
C GLU A 205 1.06 2.43 5.06
N ALA A 206 -0.23 2.21 5.39
CA ALA A 206 -0.89 0.92 5.18
C ALA A 206 -0.91 0.54 3.70
N LEU A 207 -1.26 1.48 2.81
CA LEU A 207 -1.21 1.27 1.36
C LEU A 207 0.21 1.00 0.87
N LYS A 208 1.18 1.79 1.33
CA LYS A 208 2.59 1.61 0.99
C LYS A 208 3.09 0.21 1.39
N MET A 209 2.81 -0.22 2.61
CA MET A 209 3.20 -1.55 3.09
C MET A 209 2.51 -2.66 2.30
N ALA A 210 1.22 -2.49 1.97
CA ALA A 210 0.45 -3.49 1.26
C ALA A 210 0.90 -3.60 -0.21
N VAL A 211 1.14 -2.48 -0.88
CA VAL A 211 1.67 -2.46 -2.26
C VAL A 211 3.06 -3.09 -2.35
N ASN A 212 3.95 -2.79 -1.39
CA ASN A 212 5.30 -3.38 -1.35
C ASN A 212 5.32 -4.89 -1.04
N LYS A 213 4.19 -5.46 -0.57
CA LYS A 213 4.04 -6.91 -0.37
C LYS A 213 3.52 -7.64 -1.60
N ILE A 214 3.13 -6.93 -2.64
CA ILE A 214 2.69 -7.55 -3.90
C ILE A 214 3.93 -8.08 -4.60
N GLU A 215 4.03 -9.40 -4.67
CA GLU A 215 5.09 -10.09 -5.41
C GLU A 215 4.58 -10.42 -6.82
N HIS A 216 5.35 -10.04 -7.82
CA HIS A 216 5.12 -10.40 -9.21
C HIS A 216 6.45 -10.82 -9.85
N ASP A 217 6.41 -11.83 -10.74
CA ASP A 217 7.64 -12.43 -11.26
C ASP A 217 8.41 -11.50 -12.20
N GLU A 218 7.73 -10.67 -12.98
CA GLU A 218 8.31 -9.87 -14.07
C GLU A 218 8.23 -8.35 -13.85
N VAL A 219 7.28 -7.87 -13.04
CA VAL A 219 7.06 -6.43 -12.81
C VAL A 219 7.09 -6.14 -11.31
N GLU A 220 7.74 -5.06 -10.90
CA GLU A 220 7.83 -4.64 -9.51
C GLU A 220 7.08 -3.32 -9.28
N PRO A 221 6.19 -3.23 -8.26
CA PRO A 221 5.55 -1.96 -7.91
C PRO A 221 6.56 -1.04 -7.23
N LYS A 222 6.74 0.17 -7.75
CA LYS A 222 7.64 1.18 -7.21
C LYS A 222 6.88 2.42 -6.76
N ILE A 223 6.87 2.69 -5.48
CA ILE A 223 6.22 3.87 -4.93
C ILE A 223 7.18 5.06 -5.03
N ILE A 224 6.86 5.99 -5.94
CA ILE A 224 7.64 7.22 -6.17
C ILE A 224 7.36 8.24 -5.06
N LEU A 225 6.09 8.40 -4.70
CA LEU A 225 5.65 9.33 -3.66
C LEU A 225 4.50 8.70 -2.87
N SER A 226 4.57 8.79 -1.54
CA SER A 226 3.45 8.47 -0.64
C SER A 226 3.33 9.63 0.34
N ASP A 227 2.22 10.39 0.25
CA ASP A 227 2.05 11.64 0.99
C ASP A 227 0.57 11.84 1.37
N ILE A 228 0.29 12.80 2.21
CA ILE A 228 -1.04 13.11 2.73
C ILE A 228 -1.60 14.40 2.17
N GLY A 229 -2.93 14.51 2.18
CA GLY A 229 -3.66 15.68 1.73
C GLY A 229 -4.22 15.56 0.33
N MET A 230 -4.76 16.67 -0.20
CA MET A 230 -5.35 16.70 -1.55
C MET A 230 -4.30 16.54 -2.62
N ILE A 231 -4.70 15.93 -3.72
CA ILE A 231 -3.88 15.87 -4.93
C ILE A 231 -3.77 17.28 -5.52
N ASN A 232 -2.54 17.73 -5.74
CA ASN A 232 -2.20 19.04 -6.30
C ASN A 232 -1.54 18.94 -7.68
N GLU A 233 -1.23 20.07 -8.32
CA GLU A 233 -0.64 20.12 -9.66
C GLU A 233 0.77 19.52 -9.70
N THR A 234 1.50 19.61 -8.60
CA THR A 234 2.85 19.03 -8.49
C THR A 234 2.78 17.51 -8.55
N ASP A 235 1.78 16.90 -7.88
CA ASP A 235 1.55 15.45 -7.90
C ASP A 235 1.22 14.97 -9.31
N VAL A 236 0.36 15.71 -10.03
CA VAL A 236 0.01 15.40 -11.43
C VAL A 236 1.22 15.53 -12.35
N SER A 237 2.03 16.59 -12.18
CA SER A 237 3.23 16.81 -12.98
C SER A 237 4.28 15.71 -12.71
N LEU A 238 4.43 15.28 -11.46
CA LEU A 238 5.30 14.18 -11.08
C LEU A 238 4.82 12.85 -11.68
N ALA A 239 3.50 12.58 -11.63
CA ALA A 239 2.91 11.40 -12.25
C ALA A 239 3.21 11.33 -13.74
N LYS A 240 3.12 12.46 -14.44
CA LYS A 240 3.49 12.54 -15.86
C LYS A 240 4.97 12.28 -16.09
N ALA A 241 5.83 12.93 -15.33
CA ALA A 241 7.28 12.84 -15.51
C ALA A 241 7.83 11.44 -15.22
N SER A 242 7.22 10.73 -14.27
CA SER A 242 7.62 9.36 -13.88
C SER A 242 6.78 8.26 -14.56
N ASN A 243 5.84 8.60 -15.43
CA ASN A 243 4.87 7.67 -16.00
C ASN A 243 4.18 6.82 -14.92
N ALA A 244 3.77 7.46 -13.83
CA ALA A 244 3.23 6.80 -12.67
C ALA A 244 1.70 6.82 -12.63
N ILE A 245 1.12 5.77 -12.05
CA ILE A 245 -0.30 5.73 -11.68
C ILE A 245 -0.51 6.63 -10.47
N LEU A 246 -1.50 7.52 -10.53
CA LEU A 246 -1.85 8.40 -9.43
C LEU A 246 -3.08 7.89 -8.68
N ILE A 247 -2.87 7.45 -7.45
CA ILE A 247 -3.90 6.89 -6.57
C ILE A 247 -4.28 7.90 -5.49
N GLY A 248 -5.55 8.26 -5.43
CA GLY A 248 -6.15 9.05 -4.35
C GLY A 248 -6.98 8.16 -3.43
N PHE A 249 -6.54 8.01 -2.17
CA PHE A 249 -7.25 7.25 -1.15
C PHE A 249 -7.98 8.19 -0.20
N ASN A 250 -9.32 8.15 -0.21
CA ASN A 250 -10.20 9.08 0.52
C ASN A 250 -9.97 10.57 0.20
N VAL A 251 -9.20 10.91 -0.82
CA VAL A 251 -8.90 12.28 -1.21
C VAL A 251 -9.30 12.58 -2.64
N LYS A 252 -9.54 13.85 -2.91
CA LYS A 252 -9.87 14.36 -4.25
C LYS A 252 -8.81 15.37 -4.69
N PRO A 253 -8.62 15.59 -6.00
CA PRO A 253 -7.75 16.63 -6.49
C PRO A 253 -8.35 18.01 -6.21
N ASN A 254 -7.48 19.01 -6.07
CA ASN A 254 -7.90 20.38 -6.15
C ASN A 254 -8.38 20.71 -7.59
N ARG A 255 -8.97 21.90 -7.78
CA ARG A 255 -9.58 22.28 -9.06
C ARG A 255 -8.52 22.38 -10.18
N GLU A 256 -7.36 22.90 -9.85
CA GLU A 256 -6.24 23.10 -10.75
C GLU A 256 -5.61 21.77 -11.16
N ALA A 257 -5.36 20.86 -10.20
CA ALA A 257 -4.85 19.52 -10.47
C ALA A 257 -5.80 18.70 -11.34
N LYS A 258 -7.12 18.80 -11.11
CA LYS A 258 -8.12 18.13 -11.93
C LYS A 258 -8.04 18.56 -13.39
N LYS A 259 -8.00 19.89 -13.63
CA LYS A 259 -7.87 20.45 -14.96
C LYS A 259 -6.56 20.03 -15.64
N LEU A 260 -5.45 20.08 -14.88
CA LEU A 260 -4.14 19.68 -15.39
C LEU A 260 -4.09 18.20 -15.76
N ALA A 261 -4.72 17.34 -14.94
CA ALA A 261 -4.81 15.90 -15.23
C ALA A 261 -5.60 15.61 -16.50
N GLU A 262 -6.73 16.32 -16.69
CA GLU A 262 -7.54 16.23 -17.92
C GLU A 262 -6.74 16.71 -19.15
N ASP A 263 -6.07 17.86 -19.07
CA ASP A 263 -5.26 18.43 -20.15
C ASP A 263 -4.07 17.52 -20.54
N GLN A 264 -3.46 16.87 -19.54
CA GLN A 264 -2.31 15.99 -19.73
C GLN A 264 -2.69 14.53 -19.94
N LYS A 265 -3.99 14.19 -19.93
CA LYS A 265 -4.54 12.83 -20.06
C LYS A 265 -3.98 11.86 -18.99
N ILE A 266 -3.79 12.36 -17.78
CA ILE A 266 -3.36 11.54 -16.63
C ILE A 266 -4.61 11.05 -15.92
N GLU A 267 -4.72 9.75 -15.76
CA GLU A 267 -5.82 9.13 -15.03
C GLU A 267 -5.54 9.13 -13.52
N ILE A 268 -6.46 9.72 -12.75
CA ILE A 268 -6.43 9.68 -11.30
C ILE A 268 -7.42 8.61 -10.84
N LYS A 269 -6.95 7.60 -10.12
CA LYS A 269 -7.79 6.54 -9.55
C LYS A 269 -8.16 6.86 -8.10
N TYR A 270 -9.43 6.71 -7.76
CA TYR A 270 -9.95 7.03 -6.43
C TYR A 270 -10.44 5.76 -5.75
N PHE A 271 -9.99 5.56 -4.52
CA PHE A 271 -10.39 4.42 -3.71
C PHE A 271 -10.75 4.86 -2.29
N ASN A 272 -11.69 4.15 -1.67
CA ASN A 272 -12.06 4.30 -0.27
C ASN A 272 -11.79 3.00 0.51
N ILE A 273 -11.52 1.91 -0.19
CA ILE A 273 -11.25 0.58 0.36
C ILE A 273 -9.85 0.15 -0.10
N ILE A 274 -9.00 -0.24 0.86
CA ILE A 274 -7.59 -0.61 0.58
C ILE A 274 -7.52 -1.79 -0.38
N TYR A 275 -8.37 -2.80 -0.21
CA TYR A 275 -8.38 -3.99 -1.07
C TYR A 275 -8.69 -3.68 -2.54
N GLU A 276 -9.57 -2.72 -2.82
CA GLU A 276 -9.85 -2.28 -4.19
C GLU A 276 -8.65 -1.59 -4.84
N ALA A 277 -7.92 -0.80 -4.05
CA ALA A 277 -6.69 -0.16 -4.52
C ALA A 277 -5.59 -1.19 -4.83
N LEU A 278 -5.45 -2.23 -3.99
CA LEU A 278 -4.50 -3.32 -4.21
C LEU A 278 -4.85 -4.14 -5.44
N GLU A 279 -6.13 -4.53 -5.58
CA GLU A 279 -6.61 -5.27 -6.76
C GLU A 279 -6.38 -4.48 -8.06
N TYR A 280 -6.55 -3.16 -8.01
CA TYR A 280 -6.24 -2.30 -9.16
C TYR A 280 -4.73 -2.30 -9.48
N VAL A 281 -3.86 -2.23 -8.48
CA VAL A 281 -2.40 -2.31 -8.68
C VAL A 281 -2.01 -3.68 -9.24
N GLU A 282 -2.54 -4.78 -8.70
CA GLU A 282 -2.27 -6.14 -9.21
C GLU A 282 -2.71 -6.31 -10.68
N LYS A 283 -3.90 -5.81 -11.03
CA LYS A 283 -4.37 -5.81 -12.42
C LYS A 283 -3.48 -4.95 -13.33
N SER A 284 -2.96 -3.83 -12.81
CA SER A 284 -2.07 -2.95 -13.57
C SER A 284 -0.70 -3.58 -13.79
N LEU A 285 -0.18 -4.32 -12.82
CA LEU A 285 1.04 -5.12 -12.96
C LEU A 285 0.86 -6.18 -14.06
N SER A 286 -0.23 -6.94 -14.01
CA SER A 286 -0.57 -7.95 -15.04
C SER A 286 -0.79 -7.34 -16.43
N GLY A 287 -1.25 -6.10 -16.53
CA GLY A 287 -1.49 -5.38 -17.78
C GLY A 287 -0.23 -4.86 -18.48
N LEU A 288 0.91 -4.80 -17.78
CA LEU A 288 2.22 -4.46 -18.35
C LEU A 288 2.92 -5.66 -18.99
N LEU A 289 2.46 -6.87 -18.74
CA LEU A 289 3.01 -8.08 -19.34
C LEU A 289 2.61 -8.17 -20.81
N GLU A 290 3.53 -8.59 -21.66
CA GLU A 290 3.20 -9.02 -23.03
C GLU A 290 2.22 -10.19 -22.93
N PRO A 291 1.14 -10.21 -23.74
CA PRO A 291 0.18 -11.29 -23.68
C PRO A 291 0.86 -12.62 -24.04
N ASP A 292 0.82 -13.58 -23.16
CA ASP A 292 1.25 -14.93 -23.44
C ASP A 292 0.46 -15.48 -24.64
N ILE A 293 1.11 -15.58 -25.78
CA ILE A 293 0.50 -16.14 -26.99
C ILE A 293 0.45 -17.67 -26.81
N LYS A 294 -0.67 -18.16 -26.29
CA LYS A 294 -0.94 -19.61 -26.25
C LYS A 294 -1.18 -20.09 -27.68
N GLU A 295 -0.16 -20.68 -28.27
CA GLU A 295 -0.29 -21.34 -29.56
C GLU A 295 -0.98 -22.69 -29.37
N THR A 296 -2.07 -22.91 -30.10
CA THR A 296 -2.76 -24.19 -30.14
C THR A 296 -2.44 -24.85 -31.47
N VAL A 297 -1.80 -26.00 -31.44
CA VAL A 297 -1.50 -26.77 -32.64
C VAL A 297 -2.81 -27.33 -33.21
N LEU A 298 -3.27 -26.80 -34.33
CA LEU A 298 -4.49 -27.25 -35.00
C LEU A 298 -4.29 -28.56 -35.78
N GLY A 299 -3.09 -28.76 -36.32
CA GLY A 299 -2.76 -29.96 -37.07
C GLY A 299 -1.31 -29.97 -37.55
N SER A 300 -0.89 -31.11 -38.06
CA SER A 300 0.41 -31.32 -38.67
C SER A 300 0.29 -32.02 -40.02
N ALA A 301 1.15 -31.61 -40.98
CA ALA A 301 1.21 -32.22 -42.29
C ALA A 301 2.65 -32.40 -42.74
N GLU A 302 2.91 -33.46 -43.45
CA GLU A 302 4.19 -33.80 -44.04
C GLU A 302 4.22 -33.40 -45.52
N ILE A 303 5.24 -32.60 -45.90
CA ILE A 303 5.43 -32.17 -47.30
C ILE A 303 6.02 -33.37 -48.06
N GLN A 304 5.25 -33.95 -48.97
CA GLN A 304 5.70 -35.08 -49.78
C GLN A 304 6.33 -34.64 -51.11
N LYS A 305 5.80 -33.53 -51.71
CA LYS A 305 6.30 -33.07 -53.05
C LYS A 305 6.06 -31.58 -53.21
N ILE A 306 6.99 -30.89 -53.87
CA ILE A 306 6.86 -29.47 -54.21
C ILE A 306 6.56 -29.36 -55.69
N PHE A 307 5.47 -28.71 -56.05
CA PHE A 307 5.03 -28.42 -57.41
C PHE A 307 5.32 -26.99 -57.76
N LYS A 308 5.80 -26.73 -58.97
CA LYS A 308 5.93 -25.40 -59.55
C LYS A 308 4.72 -25.14 -60.48
N VAL A 309 3.93 -24.13 -60.15
CA VAL A 309 2.76 -23.73 -60.91
C VAL A 309 3.00 -22.31 -61.47
N SER A 310 2.76 -22.11 -62.74
CA SER A 310 3.12 -20.86 -63.46
C SER A 310 2.54 -19.59 -62.84
N ASN A 311 1.36 -19.66 -62.24
CA ASN A 311 0.65 -18.50 -61.69
C ASN A 311 0.68 -18.39 -60.16
N ALA A 312 1.14 -19.42 -59.44
CA ALA A 312 1.09 -19.45 -57.95
C ALA A 312 2.46 -19.79 -57.32
N GLY A 313 3.53 -19.89 -58.12
CA GLY A 313 4.88 -20.18 -57.60
C GLY A 313 5.06 -21.63 -57.19
N LYS A 314 5.67 -21.85 -56.00
CA LYS A 314 5.92 -23.19 -55.46
C LYS A 314 4.77 -23.57 -54.51
N ILE A 315 4.14 -24.69 -54.73
CA ILE A 315 3.04 -25.25 -53.92
C ILE A 315 3.55 -26.53 -53.25
N ALA A 316 3.29 -26.66 -51.98
CA ALA A 316 3.64 -27.87 -51.21
C ALA A 316 2.49 -28.88 -51.26
N GLY A 317 2.74 -30.03 -51.89
CA GLY A 317 1.85 -31.18 -51.80
C GLY A 317 2.10 -31.89 -50.48
N SER A 318 1.15 -31.82 -49.56
CA SER A 318 1.30 -32.26 -48.18
C SER A 318 0.26 -33.30 -47.82
N LYS A 319 0.64 -34.25 -46.96
CA LYS A 319 -0.25 -35.24 -46.36
C LYS A 319 -0.50 -34.84 -44.90
N VAL A 320 -1.77 -34.62 -44.54
CA VAL A 320 -2.14 -34.32 -43.17
C VAL A 320 -1.89 -35.57 -42.31
N LEU A 321 -1.10 -35.42 -41.27
CA LEU A 321 -0.75 -36.51 -40.32
C LEU A 321 -1.71 -36.46 -39.12
N ASN A 322 -2.02 -35.27 -38.63
CA ASN A 322 -2.85 -35.09 -37.45
C ASN A 322 -3.63 -33.79 -37.50
N GLY A 323 -4.87 -33.77 -36.97
CA GLY A 323 -5.68 -32.57 -36.87
C GLY A 323 -6.19 -31.99 -38.19
N GLU A 324 -6.36 -30.67 -38.26
CA GLU A 324 -6.89 -29.93 -39.40
C GLU A 324 -5.91 -28.83 -39.85
N ILE A 325 -5.87 -28.56 -41.16
CA ILE A 325 -5.11 -27.46 -41.75
C ILE A 325 -6.10 -26.45 -42.35
N LYS A 326 -6.06 -25.22 -41.86
CA LYS A 326 -6.95 -24.15 -42.28
C LYS A 326 -6.19 -23.05 -43.05
N SER A 327 -6.80 -22.47 -44.06
CA SER A 327 -6.28 -21.26 -44.71
C SER A 327 -6.20 -20.12 -43.69
N LYS A 328 -5.23 -19.21 -43.86
CA LYS A 328 -4.92 -18.07 -42.97
C LYS A 328 -4.43 -18.47 -41.54
N SER A 329 -4.11 -19.73 -41.32
CA SER A 329 -3.43 -20.16 -40.09
C SER A 329 -1.92 -19.95 -40.18
N LYS A 330 -1.29 -19.62 -39.04
CA LYS A 330 0.17 -19.60 -38.97
C LYS A 330 0.72 -21.01 -39.07
N ALA A 331 1.80 -21.20 -39.80
CA ALA A 331 2.46 -22.50 -40.00
C ALA A 331 3.96 -22.37 -39.75
N ARG A 332 4.52 -23.41 -39.09
CA ARG A 332 5.97 -23.59 -38.95
C ARG A 332 6.41 -24.73 -39.85
N VAL A 333 7.42 -24.51 -40.68
CA VAL A 333 8.06 -25.56 -41.47
C VAL A 333 9.24 -26.10 -40.64
N ILE A 334 9.18 -27.38 -40.30
CA ILE A 334 10.20 -28.06 -39.51
C ILE A 334 10.95 -29.02 -40.42
N ARG A 335 12.29 -29.02 -40.37
CA ARG A 335 13.15 -29.99 -41.04
C ARG A 335 14.20 -30.50 -40.04
N ASP A 336 14.28 -31.79 -39.90
CA ASP A 336 15.22 -32.43 -38.97
C ASP A 336 15.10 -31.94 -37.52
N GLY A 337 13.84 -31.64 -37.08
CA GLY A 337 13.56 -31.12 -35.74
C GLY A 337 13.79 -29.62 -35.56
N ILE A 338 14.28 -28.91 -36.60
CA ILE A 338 14.58 -27.48 -36.53
C ILE A 338 13.53 -26.69 -37.33
N VAL A 339 13.02 -25.56 -36.75
CA VAL A 339 12.11 -24.66 -37.44
C VAL A 339 12.91 -23.87 -38.47
N VAL A 340 12.65 -24.13 -39.75
CA VAL A 340 13.34 -23.48 -40.87
C VAL A 340 12.57 -22.28 -41.46
N PHE A 341 11.26 -22.22 -41.22
CA PHE A 341 10.43 -21.12 -41.70
C PHE A 341 9.16 -20.97 -40.87
N ASN A 342 8.79 -19.73 -40.61
CA ASN A 342 7.49 -19.35 -40.01
C ASN A 342 6.74 -18.50 -41.02
N GLY A 343 5.49 -18.83 -41.28
CA GLY A 343 4.66 -18.10 -42.23
C GLY A 343 3.18 -18.37 -42.03
N GLU A 344 2.38 -17.85 -42.96
CA GLU A 344 0.93 -18.02 -42.96
C GLU A 344 0.53 -18.85 -44.18
N ILE A 345 -0.46 -19.75 -43.97
CA ILE A 345 -1.00 -20.55 -45.09
C ILE A 345 -1.96 -19.68 -45.87
N GLN A 346 -1.59 -19.32 -47.11
CA GLN A 346 -2.42 -18.50 -47.97
C GLN A 346 -3.71 -19.18 -48.43
N SER A 347 -3.59 -20.44 -48.85
CA SER A 347 -4.73 -21.21 -49.37
C SER A 347 -4.45 -22.70 -49.24
N VAL A 348 -5.52 -23.48 -49.04
CA VAL A 348 -5.50 -24.93 -48.95
C VAL A 348 -6.40 -25.46 -50.07
N PHE A 349 -5.85 -26.44 -50.84
CA PHE A 349 -6.60 -27.11 -51.90
C PHE A 349 -6.63 -28.60 -51.62
N ARG A 350 -7.79 -29.19 -51.83
CA ARG A 350 -7.96 -30.63 -51.86
C ARG A 350 -8.32 -31.06 -53.30
N GLU A 351 -7.41 -31.82 -53.93
CA GLU A 351 -7.47 -32.14 -55.34
C GLU A 351 -7.44 -30.88 -56.25
N LYS A 352 -8.53 -30.33 -56.70
CA LYS A 352 -8.64 -29.09 -57.49
C LYS A 352 -9.54 -28.06 -56.84
N ASN A 353 -10.14 -28.37 -55.70
CA ASN A 353 -11.07 -27.48 -54.99
C ASN A 353 -10.40 -26.80 -53.80
N GLN A 354 -10.61 -25.49 -53.68
CA GLN A 354 -10.19 -24.76 -52.49
C GLN A 354 -11.09 -25.13 -51.31
N VAL A 355 -10.49 -25.43 -50.18
CA VAL A 355 -11.18 -25.88 -48.94
C VAL A 355 -10.93 -24.92 -47.81
#